data_a56493385b01bfb832d46ce4341dca29
#
_entry.id   a56493385b01bfb832d46ce4341dca29
#
_cell.length_a   1.000
_cell.length_b   1.000
_cell.length_c   1.000
_cell.angle_alpha   90.00
_cell.angle_beta   90.00
_cell.angle_gamma   90.00
#
_symmetry.space_group_name_H-M   'P 1'
#
loop_
_entity.id
_entity.type
_entity.pdbx_description
1 polymer ?
#
loop_
_entity_poly.entity_id
_entity_poly.type
_entity_poly.pdbx_seq_one_letter_code
_entity_poly.pdbx_strand_id
1 'polypeptide(L)'
;MTPKHRSIIIAVMVILMVAACTSMPARTGTTHGEAGAPSASVTVSGQQLPPPPPEFGGVIKQDALSSKPWWPPRVVPPEKAPNVLLIITDDAGFGVPSTFGGVIPTPTMDRIASEGLRYNRIFSTALCSPTRAALITGRNHHSAGFGVISEQSTGFPGYNSIISEDKATIGRILRGNGYCTAWFGKNHNTPAFAASQVGPFDKWPTGMGFEYFYGFVGGDANQWQPNLFRNTTQIYPFRGKPGWNLVTGMADDAIDYI
;
A
#
# COMPACT_ATOMS: atom_id res chain seq x y z
N MET A 1 28.55 0.57 -47.01
CA MET A 1 27.17 0.26 -46.52
C MET A 1 26.28 1.46 -46.87
N THR A 2 25.35 1.28 -47.78
CA THR A 2 24.45 2.33 -48.28
C THR A 2 23.35 2.66 -47.27
N PRO A 3 22.85 3.88 -47.23
CA PRO A 3 21.87 4.31 -46.21
C PRO A 3 20.55 3.51 -46.17
N LYS A 4 20.22 2.76 -47.20
CA LYS A 4 19.01 1.91 -47.27
C LYS A 4 19.01 0.72 -46.30
N HIS A 5 20.18 0.17 -45.95
CA HIS A 5 20.24 -0.97 -45.03
C HIS A 5 20.08 -0.59 -43.55
N ARG A 6 20.41 0.67 -43.19
CA ARG A 6 20.20 1.14 -41.80
C ARG A 6 18.74 1.37 -41.44
N SER A 7 17.93 1.83 -42.43
CA SER A 7 16.51 2.09 -42.20
C SER A 7 15.70 0.80 -42.05
N ILE A 8 16.07 -0.28 -42.71
CA ILE A 8 15.38 -1.58 -42.59
C ILE A 8 15.68 -2.25 -41.25
N ILE A 9 16.90 -2.12 -40.73
CA ILE A 9 17.27 -2.68 -39.43
C ILE A 9 16.55 -1.97 -38.29
N ILE A 10 16.38 -0.65 -38.36
CA ILE A 10 15.66 0.15 -37.37
C ILE A 10 14.14 -0.16 -37.40
N ALA A 11 13.57 -0.33 -38.59
CA ALA A 11 12.16 -0.67 -38.74
C ALA A 11 11.84 -2.09 -38.22
N VAL A 12 12.72 -3.07 -38.44
CA VAL A 12 12.58 -4.43 -37.91
C VAL A 12 12.73 -4.46 -36.38
N MET A 13 13.64 -3.65 -35.80
CA MET A 13 13.81 -3.56 -34.37
C MET A 13 12.63 -2.86 -33.67
N VAL A 14 12.06 -1.85 -34.29
CA VAL A 14 10.85 -1.16 -33.75
C VAL A 14 9.61 -2.06 -33.84
N ILE A 15 9.44 -2.84 -34.92
CA ILE A 15 8.34 -3.79 -35.06
C ILE A 15 8.49 -4.96 -34.08
N LEU A 16 9.70 -5.44 -33.81
CA LEU A 16 9.95 -6.47 -32.79
C LEU A 16 9.72 -5.95 -31.35
N MET A 17 10.01 -4.69 -31.06
CA MET A 17 9.70 -4.09 -29.74
C MET A 17 8.20 -3.83 -29.53
N VAL A 18 7.45 -3.50 -30.56
CA VAL A 18 6.00 -3.31 -30.47
C VAL A 18 5.28 -4.66 -30.36
N ALA A 19 5.76 -5.72 -31.01
CA ALA A 19 5.20 -7.07 -30.89
C ALA A 19 5.45 -7.71 -29.51
N ALA A 20 6.50 -7.31 -28.77
CA ALA A 20 6.77 -7.81 -27.42
C ALA A 20 5.87 -7.19 -26.33
N CYS A 21 5.13 -6.11 -26.65
CA CYS A 21 4.22 -5.46 -25.69
C CYS A 21 2.76 -5.95 -25.76
N THR A 22 2.40 -6.87 -26.67
CA THR A 22 1.00 -7.21 -26.96
C THR A 22 0.50 -8.54 -26.41
N SER A 23 1.27 -9.26 -25.60
CA SER A 23 0.75 -10.47 -24.95
C SER A 23 1.25 -10.59 -23.51
N MET A 24 0.68 -9.78 -22.60
CA MET A 24 0.63 -10.22 -21.22
C MET A 24 -0.29 -11.42 -21.15
N PRO A 25 0.14 -12.58 -20.63
CA PRO A 25 -0.73 -13.72 -20.47
C PRO A 25 -1.91 -13.30 -19.56
N ALA A 26 -3.13 -13.61 -20.00
CA ALA A 26 -4.31 -13.45 -19.17
C ALA A 26 -4.05 -14.16 -17.83
N ARG A 27 -4.32 -13.48 -16.72
CA ARG A 27 -4.15 -14.06 -15.38
C ARG A 27 -5.11 -15.25 -15.27
N THR A 28 -4.58 -16.45 -15.19
CA THR A 28 -5.34 -17.65 -14.89
C THR A 28 -5.65 -17.65 -13.39
N GLY A 29 -6.86 -17.25 -13.04
CA GLY A 29 -7.41 -17.42 -11.71
C GLY A 29 -8.41 -18.58 -11.70
N THR A 30 -8.54 -19.24 -10.55
CA THR A 30 -9.61 -20.23 -10.35
C THR A 30 -10.85 -19.51 -9.87
N THR A 31 -11.96 -19.60 -10.63
CA THR A 31 -13.25 -19.00 -10.25
C THR A 31 -14.01 -19.97 -9.36
N HIS A 32 -14.53 -19.47 -8.24
CA HIS A 32 -15.39 -20.19 -7.30
C HIS A 32 -16.81 -19.60 -7.33
N GLY A 33 -17.83 -20.46 -7.37
CA GLY A 33 -19.23 -20.06 -7.51
C GLY A 33 -19.67 -19.85 -8.95
N GLU A 34 -20.94 -19.48 -9.14
CA GLU A 34 -21.53 -19.23 -10.47
C GLU A 34 -21.03 -17.89 -11.03
N ALA A 35 -20.49 -17.89 -12.24
CA ALA A 35 -20.00 -16.68 -12.90
C ALA A 35 -21.12 -15.64 -13.06
N GLY A 36 -20.89 -14.41 -12.64
CA GLY A 36 -21.87 -13.34 -12.68
C GLY A 36 -22.81 -13.27 -11.46
N ALA A 37 -22.71 -14.19 -10.50
CA ALA A 37 -23.43 -14.11 -9.24
C ALA A 37 -22.72 -13.17 -8.24
N PRO A 38 -23.46 -12.47 -7.32
CA PRO A 38 -22.87 -11.60 -6.31
C PRO A 38 -21.88 -12.31 -5.36
N SER A 39 -22.04 -13.63 -5.18
CA SER A 39 -21.19 -14.48 -4.35
C SER A 39 -19.96 -15.04 -5.06
N ALA A 40 -19.84 -14.83 -6.38
CA ALA A 40 -18.71 -15.35 -7.14
C ALA A 40 -17.37 -14.73 -6.65
N SER A 41 -16.34 -15.58 -6.55
CA SER A 41 -14.98 -15.14 -6.22
C SER A 41 -13.96 -15.74 -7.18
N VAL A 42 -12.81 -15.12 -7.29
CA VAL A 42 -11.68 -15.60 -8.09
C VAL A 42 -10.40 -15.53 -7.27
N THR A 43 -9.65 -16.62 -7.31
CA THR A 43 -8.30 -16.68 -6.73
C THR A 43 -7.29 -16.34 -7.81
N VAL A 44 -6.41 -15.38 -7.55
CA VAL A 44 -5.35 -14.95 -8.48
C VAL A 44 -3.99 -15.50 -8.07
N SER A 45 -3.08 -15.61 -9.03
CA SER A 45 -1.75 -16.24 -8.85
C SER A 45 -0.72 -15.42 -8.04
N GLY A 46 -1.13 -14.36 -7.35
CA GLY A 46 -0.24 -13.56 -6.50
C GLY A 46 0.75 -12.67 -7.27
N GLN A 47 0.41 -12.23 -8.48
CA GLN A 47 1.23 -11.27 -9.24
C GLN A 47 1.15 -9.87 -8.63
N GLN A 48 2.23 -9.08 -8.76
CA GLN A 48 2.36 -7.77 -8.11
C GLN A 48 1.32 -6.73 -8.56
N LEU A 49 0.88 -6.76 -9.81
CA LEU A 49 -0.10 -5.81 -10.33
C LEU A 49 -1.51 -6.40 -10.28
N PRO A 50 -2.52 -5.63 -9.86
CA PRO A 50 -3.91 -6.08 -9.95
C PRO A 50 -4.29 -6.36 -11.40
N PRO A 51 -5.18 -7.34 -11.67
CA PRO A 51 -5.69 -7.55 -13.02
C PRO A 51 -6.50 -6.33 -13.47
N PRO A 52 -6.60 -6.07 -14.77
CA PRO A 52 -7.57 -5.10 -15.27
C PRO A 52 -8.99 -5.51 -14.82
N PRO A 53 -9.91 -4.54 -14.67
CA PRO A 53 -11.30 -4.87 -14.41
C PRO A 53 -11.82 -5.88 -15.45
N PRO A 54 -12.56 -6.92 -15.05
CA PRO A 54 -13.14 -7.87 -15.99
C PRO A 54 -14.17 -7.17 -16.88
N GLU A 55 -14.29 -7.62 -18.11
CA GLU A 55 -15.36 -7.16 -19.01
C GLU A 55 -16.73 -7.55 -18.45
N PHE A 56 -17.73 -6.71 -18.71
CA PHE A 56 -19.10 -7.00 -18.30
C PHE A 56 -19.63 -8.24 -19.02
N GLY A 57 -19.90 -9.31 -18.30
CA GLY A 57 -20.36 -10.60 -18.82
C GLY A 57 -21.90 -10.76 -18.93
N GLY A 58 -22.65 -9.66 -18.66
CA GLY A 58 -24.12 -9.66 -18.73
C GLY A 58 -24.69 -9.20 -20.07
N VAL A 59 -25.98 -8.94 -20.09
CA VAL A 59 -26.67 -8.41 -21.26
C VAL A 59 -27.56 -7.24 -20.86
N ILE A 60 -27.29 -6.06 -21.40
CA ILE A 60 -28.11 -4.87 -21.19
C ILE A 60 -29.08 -4.69 -22.34
N LYS A 61 -30.38 -4.61 -22.02
CA LYS A 61 -31.48 -4.36 -22.99
C LYS A 61 -32.25 -3.11 -22.51
N GLN A 62 -33.32 -2.74 -23.28
CA GLN A 62 -34.13 -1.56 -22.97
C GLN A 62 -34.89 -1.65 -21.65
N ASP A 63 -35.21 -2.86 -21.20
CA ASP A 63 -35.90 -3.09 -19.94
C ASP A 63 -35.13 -4.07 -19.05
N ALA A 64 -35.36 -3.97 -17.73
CA ALA A 64 -34.66 -4.77 -16.74
C ALA A 64 -35.02 -6.26 -16.79
N LEU A 65 -36.25 -6.60 -17.16
CA LEU A 65 -36.71 -7.99 -17.16
C LEU A 65 -36.10 -8.80 -18.30
N SER A 66 -35.78 -8.16 -19.42
CA SER A 66 -35.10 -8.78 -20.55
C SER A 66 -33.58 -8.65 -20.50
N SER A 67 -33.03 -7.91 -19.53
CA SER A 67 -31.61 -7.78 -19.26
C SER A 67 -31.09 -8.94 -18.40
N LYS A 68 -29.81 -9.32 -18.58
CA LYS A 68 -29.15 -10.33 -17.76
C LYS A 68 -28.13 -9.64 -16.84
N PRO A 69 -28.36 -9.61 -15.52
CA PRO A 69 -27.40 -9.02 -14.58
C PRO A 69 -26.13 -9.86 -14.50
N TRP A 70 -25.03 -9.21 -14.15
CA TRP A 70 -23.76 -9.87 -13.96
C TRP A 70 -22.89 -9.08 -12.97
N TRP A 71 -22.30 -9.76 -12.02
CA TRP A 71 -21.30 -9.21 -11.10
C TRP A 71 -19.92 -9.79 -11.41
N PRO A 72 -18.87 -8.94 -11.44
CA PRO A 72 -17.51 -9.46 -11.51
C PRO A 72 -17.22 -10.30 -10.26
N PRO A 73 -16.53 -11.46 -10.40
CA PRO A 73 -16.15 -12.26 -9.24
C PRO A 73 -15.22 -11.47 -8.33
N ARG A 74 -15.45 -11.57 -7.02
CA ARG A 74 -14.61 -10.94 -6.02
C ARG A 74 -13.26 -11.64 -5.97
N VAL A 75 -12.16 -10.87 -6.05
CA VAL A 75 -10.81 -11.40 -5.88
C VAL A 75 -10.61 -11.80 -4.41
N VAL A 76 -10.08 -12.99 -4.18
CA VAL A 76 -9.72 -13.51 -2.86
C VAL A 76 -8.30 -14.07 -2.88
N PRO A 77 -7.55 -14.03 -1.77
CA PRO A 77 -6.22 -14.63 -1.72
C PRO A 77 -6.30 -16.15 -1.89
N PRO A 78 -5.20 -16.80 -2.29
CA PRO A 78 -5.12 -18.26 -2.30
C PRO A 78 -5.43 -18.86 -0.93
N GLU A 79 -5.97 -20.08 -0.91
CA GLU A 79 -6.15 -20.83 0.34
C GLU A 79 -4.80 -20.96 1.07
N LYS A 80 -4.79 -20.72 2.38
CA LYS A 80 -3.59 -20.70 3.24
C LYS A 80 -2.59 -19.59 2.92
N ALA A 81 -3.00 -18.54 2.20
CA ALA A 81 -2.16 -17.33 2.07
C ALA A 81 -1.86 -16.77 3.49
N PRO A 82 -0.59 -16.45 3.80
CA PRO A 82 -0.23 -15.97 5.12
C PRO A 82 -0.78 -14.56 5.37
N ASN A 83 -1.15 -14.27 6.61
CA ASN A 83 -1.32 -12.90 7.06
C ASN A 83 0.03 -12.20 7.16
N VAL A 84 0.07 -10.89 6.87
CA VAL A 84 1.29 -10.08 6.92
C VAL A 84 1.08 -8.94 7.91
N LEU A 85 1.83 -8.97 9.01
CA LEU A 85 1.89 -7.88 9.98
C LEU A 85 3.27 -7.21 9.89
N LEU A 86 3.29 -5.93 9.48
CA LEU A 86 4.49 -5.11 9.42
C LEU A 86 4.45 -4.07 10.55
N ILE A 87 5.38 -4.17 11.50
CA ILE A 87 5.53 -3.23 12.60
C ILE A 87 6.79 -2.40 12.36
N ILE A 88 6.65 -1.07 12.38
CA ILE A 88 7.76 -0.12 12.21
C ILE A 88 7.87 0.71 13.48
N THR A 89 9.03 0.65 14.13
CA THR A 89 9.37 1.58 15.21
C THR A 89 9.93 2.87 14.60
N ASP A 90 9.50 4.02 15.11
CA ASP A 90 9.91 5.33 14.61
C ASP A 90 11.06 5.87 15.47
N ASP A 91 12.09 6.41 14.82
CA ASP A 91 13.31 6.96 15.44
C ASP A 91 14.02 5.99 16.41
N ALA A 92 13.89 4.68 16.20
CA ALA A 92 14.59 3.65 16.97
C ALA A 92 15.84 3.18 16.23
N GLY A 93 17.02 3.56 16.75
CA GLY A 93 18.29 3.11 16.19
C GLY A 93 18.55 1.61 16.45
N PHE A 94 19.42 1.01 15.64
CA PHE A 94 19.80 -0.40 15.72
C PHE A 94 20.21 -0.87 17.12
N GLY A 95 20.98 -0.04 17.85
CA GLY A 95 21.47 -0.36 19.18
C GLY A 95 20.50 -0.01 20.33
N VAL A 96 19.25 0.30 20.06
CA VAL A 96 18.25 0.69 21.08
C VAL A 96 17.57 -0.54 21.71
N PRO A 97 16.96 -1.48 20.92
CA PRO A 97 16.26 -2.62 21.46
C PRO A 97 17.22 -3.71 21.98
N SER A 98 16.81 -4.41 23.05
CA SER A 98 17.57 -5.53 23.62
C SER A 98 17.85 -6.64 22.61
N THR A 99 17.00 -6.82 21.63
CA THR A 99 17.13 -7.79 20.53
C THR A 99 18.47 -7.68 19.77
N PHE A 100 19.04 -6.49 19.72
CA PHE A 100 20.36 -6.21 19.10
C PHE A 100 21.42 -5.79 20.12
N GLY A 101 21.23 -6.08 21.41
CA GLY A 101 22.16 -5.75 22.48
C GLY A 101 21.98 -4.35 23.05
N GLY A 102 20.86 -3.67 22.75
CA GLY A 102 20.53 -2.36 23.29
C GLY A 102 20.07 -2.39 24.74
N VAL A 103 19.94 -1.19 25.32
CA VAL A 103 19.61 -1.02 26.74
C VAL A 103 18.11 -1.02 27.04
N ILE A 104 17.27 -0.92 26.02
CA ILE A 104 15.82 -0.90 26.18
C ILE A 104 15.29 -2.34 26.09
N PRO A 105 14.66 -2.87 27.15
CA PRO A 105 14.04 -4.20 27.10
C PRO A 105 12.91 -4.26 26.06
N THR A 106 13.01 -5.16 25.10
CA THR A 106 12.01 -5.37 24.05
C THR A 106 11.64 -6.85 23.97
N PRO A 107 11.00 -7.43 25.01
CA PRO A 107 10.81 -8.88 25.14
C PRO A 107 9.99 -9.51 24.01
N THR A 108 9.03 -8.78 23.43
CA THR A 108 8.26 -9.26 22.28
C THR A 108 9.12 -9.33 21.02
N MET A 109 9.99 -8.34 20.77
CA MET A 109 10.94 -8.40 19.65
C MET A 109 11.96 -9.52 19.85
N ASP A 110 12.43 -9.74 21.10
CA ASP A 110 13.36 -10.82 21.45
C ASP A 110 12.70 -12.19 21.17
N ARG A 111 11.43 -12.37 21.52
CA ARG A 111 10.66 -13.59 21.23
C ARG A 111 10.53 -13.81 19.72
N ILE A 112 10.10 -12.81 18.96
CA ILE A 112 9.99 -12.88 17.49
C ILE A 112 11.34 -13.24 16.86
N ALA A 113 12.43 -12.63 17.34
CA ALA A 113 13.78 -12.89 16.85
C ALA A 113 14.27 -14.29 17.16
N SER A 114 13.83 -14.89 18.27
CA SER A 114 14.17 -16.29 18.66
C SER A 114 13.42 -17.33 17.84
N GLU A 115 12.23 -17.00 17.36
CA GLU A 115 11.35 -17.88 16.56
C GLU A 115 11.49 -17.67 15.05
N GLY A 116 12.18 -16.60 14.62
CA GLY A 116 12.28 -16.19 13.23
C GLY A 116 13.69 -15.81 12.79
N LEU A 117 13.78 -14.91 11.81
CA LEU A 117 15.03 -14.42 11.26
C LEU A 117 15.37 -13.04 11.82
N ARG A 118 16.63 -12.84 12.19
CA ARG A 118 17.17 -11.57 12.66
C ARG A 118 18.21 -11.05 11.66
N TYR A 119 17.86 -9.95 10.98
CA TYR A 119 18.75 -9.29 10.03
C TYR A 119 19.53 -8.18 10.70
N ASN A 120 20.83 -8.08 10.46
CA ASN A 120 21.71 -7.05 10.99
C ASN A 120 22.33 -6.14 9.91
N ARG A 121 21.89 -6.26 8.67
CA ARG A 121 22.33 -5.45 7.53
C ARG A 121 21.15 -4.89 6.75
N ILE A 122 20.21 -4.27 7.47
CA ILE A 122 19.10 -3.53 6.87
C ILE A 122 19.40 -2.04 7.04
N PHE A 123 19.30 -1.30 5.96
CA PHE A 123 19.54 0.14 5.91
C PHE A 123 18.26 0.85 5.49
N SER A 124 17.93 1.92 6.20
CA SER A 124 16.87 2.85 5.85
C SER A 124 17.48 4.18 5.37
N THR A 125 16.64 5.10 4.93
CA THR A 125 17.07 6.48 4.74
C THR A 125 17.24 7.17 6.11
N ALA A 126 17.87 8.35 6.12
CA ALA A 126 18.08 9.09 7.36
C ALA A 126 16.80 9.71 7.97
N LEU A 127 15.68 9.71 7.22
CA LEU A 127 14.45 10.41 7.57
C LEU A 127 13.22 9.50 7.44
N CYS A 128 12.18 9.80 8.23
CA CYS A 128 10.98 8.97 8.35
C CYS A 128 10.15 8.93 7.04
N SER A 129 9.74 10.06 6.47
CA SER A 129 8.89 10.05 5.27
C SER A 129 9.57 9.45 4.03
N PRO A 130 10.86 9.68 3.74
CA PRO A 130 11.57 8.96 2.69
C PRO A 130 11.63 7.44 2.91
N THR A 131 11.94 7.00 4.13
CA THR A 131 11.96 5.57 4.48
C THR A 131 10.59 4.92 4.29
N ARG A 132 9.53 5.59 4.75
CA ARG A 132 8.15 5.11 4.61
C ARG A 132 7.73 5.02 3.14
N ALA A 133 8.03 6.04 2.34
CA ALA A 133 7.76 6.02 0.90
C ALA A 133 8.49 4.88 0.18
N ALA A 134 9.78 4.66 0.50
CA ALA A 134 10.55 3.55 -0.05
C ALA A 134 9.96 2.19 0.35
N LEU A 135 9.60 2.03 1.62
CA LEU A 135 9.05 0.79 2.16
C LEU A 135 7.71 0.42 1.51
N ILE A 136 6.76 1.36 1.44
CA ILE A 136 5.43 1.06 0.91
C ILE A 136 5.38 0.92 -0.60
N THR A 137 6.37 1.49 -1.33
CA THR A 137 6.42 1.40 -2.81
C THR A 137 7.40 0.35 -3.31
N GLY A 138 8.31 -0.14 -2.46
CA GLY A 138 9.41 -1.01 -2.86
C GLY A 138 10.41 -0.33 -3.81
N ARG A 139 10.48 1.01 -3.83
CA ARG A 139 11.31 1.80 -4.73
C ARG A 139 12.26 2.71 -3.97
N ASN A 140 13.33 3.13 -4.62
CA ASN A 140 14.18 4.19 -4.07
C ASN A 140 13.33 5.43 -3.75
N HIS A 141 13.59 6.05 -2.60
CA HIS A 141 12.78 7.17 -2.11
C HIS A 141 12.76 8.39 -3.05
N HIS A 142 13.85 8.69 -3.77
CA HIS A 142 13.85 9.74 -4.81
C HIS A 142 12.88 9.37 -5.95
N SER A 143 12.88 8.10 -6.40
CA SER A 143 11.93 7.63 -7.40
C SER A 143 10.48 7.69 -6.90
N ALA A 144 10.27 7.58 -5.59
CA ALA A 144 8.96 7.72 -4.96
C ALA A 144 8.56 9.19 -4.69
N GLY A 145 9.39 10.17 -5.05
CA GLY A 145 9.14 11.60 -4.83
C GLY A 145 9.62 12.12 -3.47
N PHE A 146 10.30 11.31 -2.67
CA PHE A 146 10.69 11.61 -1.29
C PHE A 146 12.22 11.71 -1.13
N GLY A 147 12.86 12.50 -1.97
CA GLY A 147 14.29 12.83 -1.84
C GLY A 147 14.62 13.64 -0.58
N VAL A 148 13.60 14.20 0.08
CA VAL A 148 13.66 14.99 1.31
C VAL A 148 12.46 14.67 2.18
N ILE A 149 12.47 15.07 3.45
CA ILE A 149 11.32 14.96 4.36
C ILE A 149 10.13 15.78 3.86
N SER A 150 8.90 15.31 4.09
CA SER A 150 7.67 15.91 3.54
C SER A 150 7.54 17.41 3.80
N GLU A 151 7.96 17.87 4.97
CA GLU A 151 7.86 19.28 5.40
C GLU A 151 8.83 20.21 4.63
N GLN A 152 9.84 19.63 3.98
CA GLN A 152 10.81 20.36 3.16
C GLN A 152 10.65 20.08 1.68
N SER A 153 9.48 19.57 1.27
CA SER A 153 9.19 19.28 -0.14
C SER A 153 9.34 20.51 -1.03
N THR A 154 9.80 20.27 -2.25
CA THR A 154 10.01 21.28 -3.28
C THR A 154 9.25 20.91 -4.55
N GLY A 155 9.18 21.80 -5.55
CA GLY A 155 8.57 21.49 -6.84
C GLY A 155 9.44 20.63 -7.78
N PHE A 156 10.64 20.23 -7.36
CA PHE A 156 11.54 19.46 -8.23
C PHE A 156 11.15 17.99 -8.30
N PRO A 157 11.35 17.34 -9.47
CA PRO A 157 11.16 15.89 -9.61
C PRO A 157 11.97 15.11 -8.58
N GLY A 158 11.34 14.14 -7.92
CA GLY A 158 11.97 13.33 -6.87
C GLY A 158 11.99 13.98 -5.48
N TYR A 159 11.56 15.25 -5.34
CA TYR A 159 11.58 16.01 -4.07
C TYR A 159 10.23 16.65 -3.74
N ASN A 160 9.17 16.30 -4.44
CA ASN A 160 7.85 16.90 -4.31
C ASN A 160 6.95 16.26 -3.26
N SER A 161 7.42 15.19 -2.60
CA SER A 161 6.70 14.41 -1.59
C SER A 161 5.34 13.88 -2.07
N ILE A 162 5.26 13.50 -3.35
CA ILE A 162 4.07 12.93 -3.96
C ILE A 162 4.38 11.56 -4.53
N ILE A 163 3.75 10.51 -3.98
CA ILE A 163 3.76 9.18 -4.61
C ILE A 163 2.80 9.23 -5.79
N SER A 164 3.34 9.17 -7.00
CA SER A 164 2.55 9.23 -8.24
C SER A 164 1.79 7.91 -8.50
N GLU A 165 0.74 7.98 -9.34
CA GLU A 165 -0.17 6.87 -9.60
C GLU A 165 0.50 5.65 -10.29
N ASP A 166 1.61 5.89 -11.00
CA ASP A 166 2.43 4.85 -11.64
C ASP A 166 3.23 4.00 -10.63
N LYS A 167 3.17 4.35 -9.33
CA LYS A 167 3.87 3.65 -8.25
C LYS A 167 2.85 2.97 -7.33
N ALA A 168 2.64 1.67 -7.56
CA ALA A 168 1.78 0.89 -6.70
C ALA A 168 2.39 0.75 -5.30
N THR A 169 1.59 0.99 -4.28
CA THR A 169 1.94 0.70 -2.89
C THR A 169 1.72 -0.77 -2.56
N ILE A 170 2.35 -1.26 -1.51
CA ILE A 170 2.09 -2.61 -0.99
C ILE A 170 0.59 -2.80 -0.66
N GLY A 171 -0.10 -1.77 -0.17
CA GLY A 171 -1.54 -1.79 0.05
C GLY A 171 -2.32 -2.05 -1.24
N ARG A 172 -2.03 -1.31 -2.32
CA ARG A 172 -2.66 -1.54 -3.64
C ARG A 172 -2.37 -2.94 -4.19
N ILE A 173 -1.13 -3.43 -4.05
CA ILE A 173 -0.73 -4.75 -4.53
C ILE A 173 -1.47 -5.85 -3.77
N LEU A 174 -1.46 -5.82 -2.45
CA LEU A 174 -2.11 -6.83 -1.62
C LEU A 174 -3.63 -6.81 -1.79
N ARG A 175 -4.25 -5.62 -1.78
CA ARG A 175 -5.68 -5.46 -2.04
C ARG A 175 -6.07 -6.02 -3.43
N GLY A 176 -5.28 -5.72 -4.47
CA GLY A 176 -5.47 -6.27 -5.81
C GLY A 176 -5.35 -7.79 -5.89
N ASN A 177 -4.74 -8.43 -4.88
CA ASN A 177 -4.65 -9.88 -4.71
C ASN A 177 -5.64 -10.42 -3.67
N GLY A 178 -6.63 -9.61 -3.24
CA GLY A 178 -7.74 -10.03 -2.42
C GLY A 178 -7.51 -9.96 -0.91
N TYR A 179 -6.38 -9.44 -0.45
CA TYR A 179 -6.14 -9.20 0.97
C TYR A 179 -6.96 -8.00 1.47
N CYS A 180 -7.46 -8.08 2.69
CA CYS A 180 -7.86 -6.91 3.46
C CYS A 180 -6.59 -6.17 3.92
N THR A 181 -6.58 -4.86 3.80
CA THR A 181 -5.39 -4.04 4.04
C THR A 181 -5.68 -2.93 5.02
N ALA A 182 -4.86 -2.79 6.05
CA ALA A 182 -5.02 -1.77 7.08
C ALA A 182 -3.71 -1.05 7.37
N TRP A 183 -3.82 0.20 7.84
CA TRP A 183 -2.71 1.02 8.31
C TRP A 183 -3.04 1.60 9.68
N PHE A 184 -2.16 1.38 10.65
CA PHE A 184 -2.27 1.94 12.00
C PHE A 184 -1.09 2.86 12.30
N GLY A 185 -1.38 4.06 12.79
CA GLY A 185 -0.38 5.01 13.25
C GLY A 185 0.09 6.05 12.23
N LYS A 186 1.36 6.42 12.32
CA LYS A 186 1.98 7.48 11.51
C LYS A 186 2.00 7.13 10.02
N ASN A 187 1.46 8.01 9.18
CA ASN A 187 1.57 7.89 7.72
C ASN A 187 2.80 8.62 7.18
N HIS A 188 2.88 9.94 7.34
CA HIS A 188 3.95 10.83 6.90
C HIS A 188 4.27 10.80 5.39
N ASN A 189 3.35 10.29 4.57
CA ASN A 189 3.44 10.30 3.10
C ASN A 189 2.29 11.04 2.42
N THR A 190 1.37 11.61 3.19
CA THR A 190 0.34 12.52 2.67
C THR A 190 0.96 13.89 2.44
N PRO A 191 0.92 14.47 1.23
CA PRO A 191 1.44 15.80 0.97
C PRO A 191 0.72 16.88 1.80
N ALA A 192 1.41 17.96 2.17
CA ALA A 192 0.87 19.01 3.02
C ALA A 192 -0.44 19.63 2.47
N PHE A 193 -0.54 19.81 1.15
CA PHE A 193 -1.76 20.34 0.51
C PHE A 193 -2.97 19.39 0.58
N ALA A 194 -2.74 18.09 0.82
CA ALA A 194 -3.77 17.06 0.93
C ALA A 194 -4.04 16.64 2.39
N ALA A 195 -3.33 17.21 3.37
CA ALA A 195 -3.44 16.80 4.77
C ALA A 195 -4.68 17.35 5.51
N SER A 196 -5.53 18.12 4.85
CA SER A 196 -6.72 18.70 5.46
C SER A 196 -7.88 17.70 5.54
N GLN A 197 -8.83 17.96 6.47
CA GLN A 197 -10.03 17.14 6.68
C GLN A 197 -11.02 17.16 5.51
N VAL A 198 -10.82 18.06 4.54
CA VAL A 198 -11.67 18.15 3.33
C VAL A 198 -11.01 17.49 2.11
N GLY A 199 -9.83 16.89 2.31
CA GLY A 199 -9.08 16.22 1.24
C GLY A 199 -8.27 17.20 0.37
N PRO A 200 -7.84 16.74 -0.81
CA PRO A 200 -8.15 15.45 -1.45
C PRO A 200 -7.57 14.23 -0.70
N PHE A 201 -8.26 13.08 -0.78
CA PHE A 201 -7.90 11.87 -0.02
C PHE A 201 -7.17 10.80 -0.85
N ASP A 202 -6.85 11.08 -2.10
CA ASP A 202 -6.16 10.14 -3.00
C ASP A 202 -4.74 9.79 -2.55
N LYS A 203 -4.10 10.67 -1.76
CA LYS A 203 -2.77 10.45 -1.16
C LYS A 203 -2.81 10.10 0.34
N TRP A 204 -3.98 9.89 0.89
CA TRP A 204 -4.14 9.29 2.22
C TRP A 204 -3.97 7.78 2.17
N PRO A 205 -3.74 7.10 3.30
CA PRO A 205 -3.62 5.63 3.29
C PRO A 205 -4.76 4.93 2.55
N THR A 206 -6.00 5.38 2.73
CA THR A 206 -7.18 4.84 2.03
C THR A 206 -7.11 5.03 0.51
N GLY A 207 -6.65 6.18 0.03
CA GLY A 207 -6.40 6.43 -1.39
C GLY A 207 -5.19 5.66 -1.95
N MET A 208 -4.26 5.26 -1.08
CA MET A 208 -3.07 4.49 -1.43
C MET A 208 -3.27 2.97 -1.32
N GLY A 209 -4.52 2.48 -1.12
CA GLY A 209 -4.86 1.07 -1.19
C GLY A 209 -4.98 0.36 0.15
N PHE A 210 -4.98 1.07 1.27
CA PHE A 210 -5.30 0.51 2.57
C PHE A 210 -6.79 0.74 2.85
N GLU A 211 -7.56 -0.33 3.00
CA GLU A 211 -9.03 -0.26 3.15
C GLU A 211 -9.44 0.29 4.51
N TYR A 212 -8.56 0.19 5.49
CA TYR A 212 -8.73 0.75 6.82
C TYR A 212 -7.52 1.58 7.22
N PHE A 213 -7.77 2.71 7.85
CA PHE A 213 -6.76 3.59 8.42
C PHE A 213 -7.18 4.08 9.81
N TYR A 214 -6.31 3.88 10.80
CA TYR A 214 -6.42 4.50 12.11
C TYR A 214 -5.09 5.13 12.47
N GLY A 215 -5.01 6.46 12.46
CA GLY A 215 -3.72 7.11 12.70
C GLY A 215 -3.72 8.61 12.40
N PHE A 216 -2.54 9.12 12.10
CA PHE A 216 -2.31 10.52 11.77
C PHE A 216 -1.46 10.66 10.51
N VAL A 217 -1.68 11.75 9.76
CA VAL A 217 -1.05 11.94 8.44
C VAL A 217 0.27 12.71 8.48
N GLY A 218 0.54 13.42 9.57
CA GLY A 218 1.76 14.21 9.75
C GLY A 218 2.98 13.41 10.20
N GLY A 219 4.07 14.13 10.48
CA GLY A 219 5.35 13.58 10.93
C GLY A 219 5.39 13.17 12.38
N ASP A 220 4.60 13.82 13.23
CA ASP A 220 4.47 13.53 14.66
C ASP A 220 3.04 13.77 15.15
N ALA A 221 2.77 13.38 16.38
CA ALA A 221 1.50 13.63 17.05
C ALA A 221 1.66 13.66 18.56
N ASN A 222 0.81 14.45 19.22
CA ASN A 222 0.73 14.44 20.69
C ASN A 222 0.29 13.05 21.17
N GLN A 223 0.92 12.53 22.22
CA GLN A 223 0.68 11.18 22.68
C GLN A 223 -0.64 11.00 23.44
N TRP A 224 -1.24 12.08 23.95
CA TRP A 224 -2.46 12.07 24.77
C TRP A 224 -3.66 12.77 24.10
N GLN A 225 -3.39 13.74 23.23
CA GLN A 225 -4.40 14.50 22.49
C GLN A 225 -4.01 14.65 21.01
N PRO A 226 -3.83 13.55 20.28
CA PRO A 226 -3.40 13.59 18.90
C PRO A 226 -4.51 14.04 17.95
N ASN A 227 -4.10 14.56 16.79
CA ASN A 227 -4.99 14.75 15.66
C ASN A 227 -5.13 13.41 14.92
N LEU A 228 -6.16 12.62 15.25
CA LEU A 228 -6.36 11.28 14.72
C LEU A 228 -7.51 11.19 13.73
N PHE A 229 -7.38 10.22 12.85
CA PHE A 229 -8.37 9.89 11.84
C PHE A 229 -8.69 8.39 11.87
N ARG A 230 -9.96 8.06 11.61
CA ARG A 230 -10.39 6.74 11.17
C ARG A 230 -10.83 6.87 9.72
N ASN A 231 -10.09 6.22 8.81
CA ASN A 231 -10.17 6.47 7.37
C ASN A 231 -9.93 7.95 7.05
N THR A 232 -10.94 8.68 6.66
CA THR A 232 -10.89 10.12 6.36
C THR A 232 -11.62 10.99 7.40
N THR A 233 -12.19 10.37 8.43
CA THR A 233 -12.97 11.05 9.48
C THR A 233 -12.11 11.30 10.70
N GLN A 234 -12.04 12.55 11.15
CA GLN A 234 -11.35 12.90 12.40
C GLN A 234 -12.06 12.30 13.60
N ILE A 235 -11.28 11.74 14.53
CA ILE A 235 -11.77 11.09 15.74
C ILE A 235 -11.04 11.62 16.99
N TYR A 236 -11.69 11.48 18.14
CA TYR A 236 -11.20 11.96 19.43
C TYR A 236 -11.33 10.87 20.50
N PRO A 237 -10.64 9.73 20.38
CA PRO A 237 -10.82 8.57 21.26
C PRO A 237 -10.39 8.82 22.70
N PHE A 238 -9.59 9.85 22.95
CA PHE A 238 -9.09 10.26 24.25
C PHE A 238 -10.10 11.08 25.07
N ARG A 239 -11.14 11.65 24.44
CA ARG A 239 -12.12 12.48 25.15
C ARG A 239 -12.86 11.67 26.22
N GLY A 240 -12.84 12.19 27.46
CA GLY A 240 -13.46 11.53 28.61
C GLY A 240 -12.75 10.26 29.10
N LYS A 241 -11.54 9.99 28.64
CA LYS A 241 -10.74 8.82 29.05
C LYS A 241 -9.40 9.24 29.67
N PRO A 242 -9.34 9.52 30.97
CA PRO A 242 -8.08 9.83 31.65
C PRO A 242 -7.05 8.71 31.46
N GLY A 243 -5.80 9.09 31.16
CA GLY A 243 -4.71 8.11 30.95
C GLY A 243 -4.72 7.45 29.58
N TRP A 244 -5.63 7.80 28.66
CA TRP A 244 -5.55 7.34 27.27
C TRP A 244 -4.22 7.74 26.63
N ASN A 245 -3.61 6.82 25.89
CA ASN A 245 -2.34 7.06 25.20
C ASN A 245 -2.43 6.59 23.75
N LEU A 246 -1.80 7.32 22.84
CA LEU A 246 -1.82 7.06 21.40
C LEU A 246 -1.34 5.65 21.04
N VAL A 247 -0.20 5.21 21.60
CA VAL A 247 0.38 3.89 21.26
C VAL A 247 -0.54 2.76 21.68
N THR A 248 -1.09 2.84 22.90
CA THR A 248 -2.08 1.86 23.40
C THR A 248 -3.35 1.88 22.54
N GLY A 249 -3.90 3.07 22.27
CA GLY A 249 -5.10 3.20 21.46
C GLY A 249 -4.95 2.69 20.02
N MET A 250 -3.75 2.83 19.43
CA MET A 250 -3.46 2.23 18.12
C MET A 250 -3.34 0.71 18.19
N ALA A 251 -2.70 0.18 19.25
CA ALA A 251 -2.58 -1.26 19.43
C ALA A 251 -3.95 -1.91 19.65
N ASP A 252 -4.81 -1.31 20.49
CA ASP A 252 -6.17 -1.80 20.74
C ASP A 252 -6.99 -1.83 19.45
N ASP A 253 -6.99 -0.74 18.66
CA ASP A 253 -7.71 -0.67 17.38
C ASP A 253 -7.17 -1.68 16.35
N ALA A 254 -5.86 -1.94 16.34
CA ALA A 254 -5.25 -2.95 15.48
C ALA A 254 -5.64 -4.38 15.90
N ILE A 255 -5.69 -4.65 17.21
CA ILE A 255 -6.11 -5.96 17.76
C ILE A 255 -7.60 -6.21 17.45
N ASP A 256 -8.43 -5.19 17.62
CA ASP A 256 -9.87 -5.28 17.29
C ASP A 256 -10.14 -5.49 15.79
N TYR A 257 -9.21 -5.04 14.92
CA TYR A 257 -9.33 -5.22 13.47
C TYR A 257 -8.94 -6.63 13.01
N ILE A 258 -7.98 -7.30 13.66
CA ILE A 258 -7.46 -8.64 13.29
C ILE A 258 -8.42 -9.74 13.72
#